data_4ac4dbeebf9804b1a1664381a8f142ae
#
_entry.id   4ac4dbeebf9804b1a1664381a8f142ae
#
_cell.length_a   1.000
_cell.length_b   1.000
_cell.length_c   1.000
_cell.angle_alpha   90.00
_cell.angle_beta   90.00
_cell.angle_gamma   90.00
#
_symmetry.space_group_name_H-M   'P 1'
#
loop_
_entity.id
_entity.type
_entity.pdbx_description
1 polymer ?
#
loop_
_entity_poly.entity_id
_entity_poly.type
_entity_poly.pdbx_seq_one_letter_code
_entity_poly.pdbx_strand_id
1 'polypeptide(L)'
;AGNDFLSDDQSEIYDAAIQELARDLRQKSGLRVEIVPPDSIDLQFKPLGQLSTGKVDLFVYSSIYDAAIDNREYRHFAEKRAASLYLVQRYADSTRYISQLSALAGHTLTLPKGTPTTYIQKYFVMQTGDSLRIQLDTLHSAEELAKLVASGKIRYTVCSATEAKRFARLYPALDCKLPLTDSVRTLWVTRRNAPALCDSLAAWGVGQ
;
A
#
# COMPACT_ATOMS: atom_id res chain seq x y z
N ALA A 1 12.80 9.83 17.77
CA ALA A 1 13.09 8.71 16.90
C ALA A 1 11.76 8.13 16.49
N GLY A 2 11.31 8.29 15.27
CA GLY A 2 10.06 7.76 14.78
C GLY A 2 9.32 8.66 13.80
N ASN A 3 10.02 9.36 12.92
CA ASN A 3 9.42 10.28 11.96
C ASN A 3 9.41 9.78 10.51
N ASP A 4 9.46 8.45 10.28
CA ASP A 4 9.42 7.91 8.93
C ASP A 4 8.09 7.22 8.66
N PHE A 5 6.98 7.96 8.68
CA PHE A 5 5.69 7.37 8.35
C PHE A 5 5.33 7.41 6.86
N LEU A 6 5.95 8.28 6.08
CA LEU A 6 5.84 8.28 4.61
C LEU A 6 7.19 8.75 4.05
N SER A 7 7.81 7.99 3.16
CA SER A 7 8.83 8.54 2.27
C SER A 7 8.14 9.51 1.30
N ASP A 8 8.84 10.51 0.78
CA ASP A 8 8.29 11.49 -0.18
C ASP A 8 7.55 10.81 -1.35
N ASP A 9 8.04 9.66 -1.81
CA ASP A 9 7.43 8.87 -2.88
C ASP A 9 6.08 8.23 -2.49
N GLN A 10 5.85 7.95 -1.19
CA GLN A 10 4.56 7.42 -0.72
C GLN A 10 3.54 8.54 -0.55
N SER A 11 3.96 9.74 -0.25
CA SER A 11 3.06 10.87 -0.11
C SER A 11 2.39 11.19 -1.45
N GLU A 12 3.12 11.20 -2.58
CA GLU A 12 2.54 11.48 -3.90
C GLU A 12 1.47 10.45 -4.34
N ILE A 13 1.70 9.16 -4.09
CA ILE A 13 0.73 8.10 -4.44
C ILE A 13 -0.48 8.15 -3.51
N TYR A 14 -0.26 8.38 -2.22
CA TYR A 14 -1.33 8.59 -1.25
C TYR A 14 -2.12 9.85 -1.56
N ASP A 15 -1.44 10.94 -1.90
CA ASP A 15 -2.07 12.20 -2.25
C ASP A 15 -2.98 12.06 -3.47
N ALA A 16 -2.54 11.37 -4.52
CA ALA A 16 -3.36 11.13 -5.70
C ALA A 16 -4.60 10.29 -5.38
N ALA A 17 -4.45 9.22 -4.62
CA ALA A 17 -5.55 8.35 -4.20
C ALA A 17 -6.52 9.08 -3.26
N ILE A 18 -6.02 9.85 -2.30
CA ILE A 18 -6.84 10.65 -1.38
C ILE A 18 -7.58 11.75 -2.14
N GLN A 19 -6.94 12.40 -3.11
CA GLN A 19 -7.57 13.43 -3.95
C GLN A 19 -8.72 12.85 -4.79
N GLU A 20 -8.52 11.67 -5.38
CA GLU A 20 -9.57 10.97 -6.12
C GLU A 20 -10.73 10.60 -5.23
N LEU A 21 -10.46 10.03 -4.06
CA LEU A 21 -11.46 9.68 -3.06
C LEU A 21 -12.23 10.91 -2.54
N ALA A 22 -11.53 12.01 -2.26
CA ALA A 22 -12.15 13.25 -1.83
C ALA A 22 -13.07 13.83 -2.91
N ARG A 23 -12.67 13.69 -4.20
CA ARG A 23 -13.50 14.09 -5.34
C ARG A 23 -14.77 13.25 -5.41
N ASP A 24 -14.65 11.95 -5.33
CA ASP A 24 -15.76 11.00 -5.34
C ASP A 24 -16.72 11.25 -4.18
N LEU A 25 -16.18 11.44 -2.98
CA LEU A 25 -16.98 11.73 -1.79
C LEU A 25 -17.76 13.04 -1.95
N ARG A 26 -17.12 14.10 -2.47
CA ARG A 26 -17.79 15.38 -2.77
C ARG A 26 -18.94 15.21 -3.77
N GLN A 27 -18.69 14.45 -4.84
CA GLN A 27 -19.68 14.27 -5.92
C GLN A 27 -20.87 13.41 -5.50
N LYS A 28 -20.63 12.34 -4.75
CA LYS A 28 -21.67 11.35 -4.42
C LYS A 28 -22.42 11.66 -3.14
N SER A 29 -21.78 12.29 -2.17
CA SER A 29 -22.39 12.59 -0.87
C SER A 29 -22.83 14.05 -0.69
N GLY A 30 -22.37 14.96 -1.56
CA GLY A 30 -22.62 16.40 -1.41
C GLY A 30 -21.86 17.03 -0.23
N LEU A 31 -20.98 16.29 0.45
CA LEU A 31 -20.21 16.80 1.60
C LEU A 31 -19.09 17.74 1.13
N ARG A 32 -18.87 18.79 1.91
CA ARG A 32 -17.66 19.61 1.75
C ARG A 32 -16.48 18.83 2.33
N VAL A 33 -15.54 18.46 1.48
CA VAL A 33 -14.35 17.71 1.87
C VAL A 33 -13.12 18.61 1.78
N GLU A 34 -12.40 18.73 2.88
CA GLU A 34 -11.12 19.40 2.96
C GLU A 34 -10.05 18.36 3.33
N ILE A 35 -8.96 18.34 2.58
CA ILE A 35 -7.83 17.44 2.87
C ILE A 35 -6.86 18.20 3.75
N VAL A 36 -6.57 17.64 4.91
CA VAL A 36 -5.60 18.19 5.86
C VAL A 36 -4.26 17.50 5.63
N PRO A 37 -3.21 18.23 5.18
CA PRO A 37 -1.91 17.64 4.93
C PRO A 37 -1.28 17.07 6.21
N PRO A 38 -0.47 16.01 6.11
CA PRO A 38 0.21 15.40 7.26
C PRO A 38 1.04 16.39 8.08
N ASP A 39 1.68 17.36 7.43
CA ASP A 39 2.55 18.35 8.07
C ASP A 39 1.80 19.35 8.95
N SER A 40 0.51 19.52 8.74
CA SER A 40 -0.36 20.34 9.59
C SER A 40 -0.95 19.55 10.75
N ILE A 41 -0.68 18.26 10.82
CA ILE A 41 -1.11 17.36 11.86
C ILE A 41 -0.02 17.34 12.93
N ASP A 42 -0.36 17.80 14.13
CA ASP A 42 0.53 17.68 15.30
C ASP A 42 0.73 16.19 15.62
N LEU A 43 1.80 15.61 15.09
CA LEU A 43 2.15 14.19 15.22
C LEU A 43 2.49 13.78 16.66
N GLN A 44 2.59 14.73 17.60
CA GLN A 44 2.71 14.42 19.03
C GLN A 44 1.42 13.84 19.60
N PHE A 45 0.28 14.15 18.99
CA PHE A 45 -0.98 13.49 19.31
C PHE A 45 -1.17 12.31 18.37
N LYS A 46 -1.39 11.13 18.94
CA LYS A 46 -1.78 9.94 18.17
C LYS A 46 -2.81 10.35 17.11
N PRO A 47 -2.73 9.87 15.86
CA PRO A 47 -3.63 10.30 14.77
C PRO A 47 -5.12 10.31 15.14
N LEU A 48 -5.54 9.38 16.01
CA LEU A 48 -6.87 9.32 16.58
C LEU A 48 -7.20 10.45 17.56
N GLY A 49 -6.20 11.10 18.15
CA GLY A 49 -6.42 12.24 19.05
C GLY A 49 -7.01 13.46 18.33
N GLN A 50 -6.69 13.65 17.06
CA GLN A 50 -7.29 14.72 16.25
C GLN A 50 -8.73 14.39 15.87
N LEU A 51 -9.00 13.11 15.61
CA LEU A 51 -10.35 12.64 15.35
C LEU A 51 -11.22 12.80 16.63
N SER A 52 -10.70 12.43 17.81
CA SER A 52 -11.42 12.56 19.09
C SER A 52 -11.70 14.02 19.46
N THR A 53 -10.77 14.94 19.19
CA THR A 53 -10.94 16.37 19.46
C THR A 53 -11.78 17.11 18.42
N GLY A 54 -12.18 16.45 17.33
CA GLY A 54 -12.98 17.06 16.28
C GLY A 54 -12.18 17.97 15.34
N LYS A 55 -10.86 17.98 15.40
CA LYS A 55 -10.02 18.72 14.44
C LYS A 55 -10.08 18.13 13.04
N VAL A 56 -10.26 16.82 12.95
CA VAL A 56 -10.59 16.10 11.70
C VAL A 56 -11.82 15.24 11.92
N ASP A 57 -12.59 15.02 10.86
CA ASP A 57 -13.83 14.24 10.89
C ASP A 57 -13.65 12.82 10.36
N LEU A 58 -12.68 12.64 9.49
CA LEU A 58 -12.36 11.37 8.84
C LEU A 58 -10.85 11.16 8.84
N PHE A 59 -10.43 9.99 9.26
CA PHE A 59 -9.04 9.55 9.18
C PHE A 59 -8.93 8.33 8.28
N VAL A 60 -7.98 8.37 7.34
CA VAL A 60 -7.76 7.29 6.35
C VAL A 60 -6.37 6.73 6.58
N TYR A 61 -6.26 5.42 6.78
CA TYR A 61 -4.98 4.76 6.97
C TYR A 61 -4.95 3.35 6.37
N SER A 62 -3.75 2.83 6.20
CA SER A 62 -3.54 1.45 5.74
C SER A 62 -3.68 0.45 6.89
N SER A 63 -4.35 -0.68 6.64
CA SER A 63 -4.63 -1.73 7.64
C SER A 63 -3.42 -2.43 8.23
N ILE A 64 -2.20 -2.15 7.74
CA ILE A 64 -0.96 -2.67 8.33
C ILE A 64 -0.74 -2.13 9.74
N TYR A 65 -1.32 -1.00 10.04
CA TYR A 65 -1.27 -0.39 11.36
C TYR A 65 -2.58 -0.70 12.09
N ASP A 66 -2.81 -1.96 12.40
CA ASP A 66 -3.92 -2.37 13.25
C ASP A 66 -3.63 -1.93 14.70
N ALA A 67 -3.57 -0.60 14.88
CA ALA A 67 -3.68 -0.03 16.20
C ALA A 67 -5.07 -0.42 16.71
N ALA A 68 -5.14 -1.01 17.88
CA ALA A 68 -6.38 -1.35 18.54
C ALA A 68 -7.25 -0.10 18.69
N ILE A 69 -8.07 0.15 17.69
CA ILE A 69 -8.97 1.30 17.63
C ILE A 69 -10.22 0.91 18.40
N ASP A 70 -10.55 1.65 19.44
CA ASP A 70 -11.70 1.35 20.27
C ASP A 70 -13.00 1.53 19.47
N ASN A 71 -13.64 0.41 19.15
CA ASN A 71 -14.91 0.38 18.43
C ASN A 71 -16.07 1.04 19.18
N ARG A 72 -15.91 1.37 20.46
CA ARG A 72 -16.92 2.10 21.24
C ARG A 72 -16.95 3.59 20.88
N GLU A 73 -15.78 4.15 20.55
CA GLU A 73 -15.64 5.57 20.22
C GLU A 73 -15.64 5.84 18.72
N TYR A 74 -15.18 4.87 17.95
CA TYR A 74 -14.96 5.02 16.49
C TYR A 74 -15.76 4.04 15.68
N ARG A 75 -16.09 4.43 14.45
CA ARG A 75 -16.68 3.58 13.44
C ARG A 75 -15.69 3.41 12.30
N HIS A 76 -15.50 2.17 11.87
CA HIS A 76 -14.59 1.80 10.81
C HIS A 76 -15.35 1.47 9.56
N PHE A 77 -14.80 1.89 8.45
CA PHE A 77 -15.20 1.49 7.11
C PHE A 77 -13.97 0.96 6.39
N ALA A 78 -14.09 -0.16 5.70
CA ALA A 78 -12.98 -0.75 4.97
C ALA A 78 -13.21 -0.62 3.48
N GLU A 79 -12.24 -0.04 2.76
CA GLU A 79 -12.18 -0.12 1.31
C GLU A 79 -11.15 -1.17 0.91
N LYS A 80 -11.56 -2.12 0.10
CA LYS A 80 -10.66 -3.12 -0.44
C LYS A 80 -9.99 -2.58 -1.70
N ARG A 81 -8.87 -1.89 -1.57
CA ARG A 81 -7.99 -1.60 -2.72
C ARG A 81 -6.91 -2.67 -2.79
N ALA A 82 -6.99 -3.50 -3.81
CA ALA A 82 -6.01 -4.54 -4.05
C ALA A 82 -4.76 -3.94 -4.69
N ALA A 83 -3.74 -3.69 -3.90
CA ALA A 83 -2.39 -3.47 -4.38
C ALA A 83 -1.51 -4.65 -3.98
N SER A 84 -1.92 -5.88 -4.34
CA SER A 84 -1.03 -7.03 -4.21
C SER A 84 0.13 -6.87 -5.18
N LEU A 85 1.33 -6.92 -4.66
CA LEU A 85 2.55 -6.97 -5.45
C LEU A 85 2.99 -8.42 -5.57
N TYR A 86 3.51 -8.78 -6.73
CA TYR A 86 4.01 -10.10 -7.06
C TYR A 86 5.49 -10.05 -7.35
N LEU A 87 6.22 -11.06 -6.90
CA LEU A 87 7.62 -11.25 -7.25
C LEU A 87 7.72 -11.62 -8.74
N VAL A 88 8.62 -10.94 -9.45
CA VAL A 88 8.99 -11.27 -10.84
C VAL A 88 10.36 -11.95 -10.81
N GLN A 89 10.42 -13.18 -11.28
CA GLN A 89 11.64 -14.02 -11.33
C GLN A 89 11.64 -14.90 -12.58
N ARG A 90 12.76 -15.56 -12.87
CA ARG A 90 12.87 -16.52 -14.01
C ARG A 90 12.63 -17.95 -13.57
N TYR A 91 11.88 -18.70 -14.37
CA TYR A 91 11.77 -20.16 -14.19
C TYR A 91 13.07 -20.91 -14.35
N ALA A 92 13.94 -20.48 -15.26
CA ALA A 92 15.16 -21.21 -15.62
C ALA A 92 16.26 -21.17 -14.55
N ASP A 93 16.11 -20.39 -13.49
CA ASP A 93 17.09 -20.27 -12.41
C ASP A 93 16.74 -21.22 -11.24
N SER A 94 16.76 -22.53 -11.48
CA SER A 94 16.29 -23.54 -10.54
C SER A 94 16.98 -23.49 -9.17
N THR A 95 18.23 -23.02 -9.10
CA THR A 95 19.00 -22.90 -7.84
C THR A 95 18.67 -21.63 -7.08
N ARG A 96 17.99 -20.68 -7.68
CA ARG A 96 17.68 -19.35 -7.12
C ARG A 96 16.19 -19.00 -7.25
N TYR A 97 15.40 -19.98 -7.62
CA TYR A 97 13.95 -19.82 -7.72
C TYR A 97 13.35 -19.73 -6.32
N ILE A 98 12.59 -18.67 -6.10
CA ILE A 98 11.91 -18.38 -4.82
C ILE A 98 10.51 -18.97 -4.89
N SER A 99 10.26 -20.02 -4.12
CA SER A 99 8.93 -20.67 -4.03
C SER A 99 8.11 -20.19 -2.85
N GLN A 100 8.74 -19.58 -1.86
CA GLN A 100 8.11 -19.06 -0.65
C GLN A 100 8.77 -17.74 -0.22
N LEU A 101 8.00 -16.87 0.41
CA LEU A 101 8.42 -15.51 0.72
C LEU A 101 9.70 -15.46 1.57
N SER A 102 9.84 -16.34 2.57
CA SER A 102 11.01 -16.40 3.45
C SER A 102 12.32 -16.68 2.71
N ALA A 103 12.26 -17.39 1.59
CA ALA A 103 13.45 -17.68 0.78
C ALA A 103 14.01 -16.44 0.06
N LEU A 104 13.28 -15.34 0.04
CA LEU A 104 13.74 -14.06 -0.53
C LEU A 104 14.69 -13.30 0.43
N ALA A 105 14.75 -13.70 1.71
CA ALA A 105 15.65 -13.11 2.69
C ALA A 105 17.11 -13.15 2.21
N GLY A 106 17.83 -12.03 2.42
CA GLY A 106 19.23 -11.89 1.97
C GLY A 106 19.43 -11.67 0.48
N HIS A 107 18.39 -11.80 -0.35
CA HIS A 107 18.45 -11.46 -1.77
C HIS A 107 18.13 -9.98 -2.02
N THR A 108 18.69 -9.43 -3.11
CA THR A 108 18.40 -8.06 -3.52
C THR A 108 17.17 -8.02 -4.41
N LEU A 109 16.20 -7.23 -4.00
CA LEU A 109 14.97 -6.92 -4.75
C LEU A 109 15.12 -5.54 -5.38
N THR A 110 15.09 -5.48 -6.71
CA THR A 110 15.17 -4.21 -7.45
C THR A 110 13.75 -3.70 -7.68
N LEU A 111 13.47 -2.49 -7.22
CA LEU A 111 12.13 -1.89 -7.28
C LEU A 111 12.12 -0.68 -8.20
N PRO A 112 11.08 -0.50 -9.04
CA PRO A 112 10.92 0.71 -9.82
C PRO A 112 10.61 1.91 -8.92
N LYS A 113 10.93 3.11 -9.40
CA LYS A 113 10.57 4.37 -8.73
C LYS A 113 9.05 4.40 -8.42
N GLY A 114 8.69 4.94 -7.27
CA GLY A 114 7.30 5.03 -6.82
C GLY A 114 6.75 3.74 -6.17
N THR A 115 7.58 2.70 -6.04
CA THR A 115 7.16 1.51 -5.29
C THR A 115 7.23 1.76 -3.79
N PRO A 116 6.20 1.37 -3.00
CA PRO A 116 6.14 1.62 -1.56
C PRO A 116 7.13 0.73 -0.77
N THR A 117 8.41 1.11 -0.75
CA THR A 117 9.51 0.32 -0.18
C THR A 117 9.35 0.04 1.30
N THR A 118 8.97 1.06 2.08
CA THR A 118 8.76 0.92 3.53
C THR A 118 7.65 -0.07 3.85
N TYR A 119 6.58 -0.06 3.05
CA TYR A 119 5.49 -1.02 3.18
C TYR A 119 5.95 -2.44 2.91
N ILE A 120 6.64 -2.65 1.78
CA ILE A 120 7.17 -3.96 1.39
C ILE A 120 8.10 -4.50 2.48
N GLN A 121 9.01 -3.67 2.99
CA GLN A 121 9.95 -4.04 4.04
C GLN A 121 9.22 -4.45 5.33
N LYS A 122 8.27 -3.65 5.80
CA LYS A 122 7.50 -3.95 7.02
C LYS A 122 6.67 -5.21 6.88
N TYR A 123 5.98 -5.36 5.75
CA TYR A 123 5.19 -6.56 5.46
C TYR A 123 6.08 -7.80 5.45
N PHE A 124 7.24 -7.74 4.79
CA PHE A 124 8.17 -8.85 4.72
C PHE A 124 8.69 -9.25 6.11
N VAL A 125 9.14 -8.27 6.91
CA VAL A 125 9.58 -8.53 8.31
C VAL A 125 8.48 -9.16 9.14
N MET A 126 7.25 -8.66 9.01
CA MET A 126 6.10 -9.20 9.75
C MET A 126 5.80 -10.66 9.37
N GLN A 127 5.95 -11.02 8.09
CA GLN A 127 5.65 -12.37 7.61
C GLN A 127 6.79 -13.37 7.81
N THR A 128 8.04 -12.92 7.79
CA THR A 128 9.20 -13.82 7.77
C THR A 128 10.13 -13.69 8.97
N GLY A 129 10.06 -12.58 9.69
CA GLY A 129 11.04 -12.22 10.73
C GLY A 129 12.36 -11.65 10.19
N ASP A 130 12.56 -11.67 8.87
CA ASP A 130 13.78 -11.25 8.19
C ASP A 130 13.62 -9.90 7.46
N SER A 131 14.74 -9.37 6.94
CA SER A 131 14.73 -8.13 6.17
C SER A 131 15.09 -8.36 4.70
N LEU A 132 14.53 -7.50 3.82
CA LEU A 132 14.88 -7.44 2.40
C LEU A 132 16.05 -6.50 2.16
N ARG A 133 16.88 -6.83 1.15
CA ARG A 133 17.81 -5.87 0.55
C ARG A 133 17.10 -5.21 -0.63
N ILE A 134 16.67 -3.97 -0.46
CA ILE A 134 15.95 -3.22 -1.50
C ILE A 134 16.95 -2.32 -2.23
N GLN A 135 16.89 -2.37 -3.57
CA GLN A 135 17.58 -1.44 -4.47
C GLN A 135 16.53 -0.71 -5.31
N LEU A 136 16.47 0.61 -5.18
CA LEU A 136 15.60 1.43 -6.02
C LEU A 136 16.26 1.67 -7.38
N ASP A 137 15.50 1.46 -8.43
CA ASP A 137 15.86 1.83 -9.79
C ASP A 137 14.99 3.03 -10.21
N THR A 138 15.65 4.15 -10.48
CA THR A 138 14.98 5.41 -10.85
C THR A 138 14.89 5.62 -12.35
N LEU A 139 15.49 4.73 -13.15
CA LEU A 139 15.63 4.87 -14.59
C LEU A 139 14.63 4.01 -15.38
N HIS A 140 14.30 2.83 -14.84
CA HIS A 140 13.49 1.85 -15.56
C HIS A 140 12.08 1.74 -14.99
N SER A 141 11.11 1.59 -15.88
CA SER A 141 9.74 1.21 -15.54
C SER A 141 9.64 -0.24 -15.06
N ALA A 142 8.52 -0.61 -14.46
CA ALA A 142 8.27 -1.99 -14.02
C ALA A 142 8.41 -3.01 -15.18
N GLU A 143 7.97 -2.65 -16.40
CA GLU A 143 8.12 -3.51 -17.57
C GLU A 143 9.57 -3.65 -18.02
N GLU A 144 10.34 -2.58 -18.00
CA GLU A 144 11.77 -2.63 -18.33
C GLU A 144 12.55 -3.45 -17.31
N LEU A 145 12.23 -3.34 -16.02
CA LEU A 145 12.79 -4.21 -15.00
C LEU A 145 12.41 -5.68 -15.23
N ALA A 146 11.17 -5.96 -15.61
CA ALA A 146 10.77 -7.32 -15.97
C ALA A 146 11.58 -7.87 -17.16
N LYS A 147 11.88 -7.05 -18.18
CA LYS A 147 12.79 -7.41 -19.29
C LYS A 147 14.21 -7.69 -18.81
N LEU A 148 14.69 -6.90 -17.84
CA LEU A 148 16.03 -7.14 -17.24
C LEU A 148 16.06 -8.46 -16.45
N VAL A 149 14.95 -8.82 -15.76
CA VAL A 149 14.81 -10.13 -15.13
C VAL A 149 14.78 -11.24 -16.20
N ALA A 150 13.99 -11.09 -17.25
CA ALA A 150 13.87 -12.08 -18.33
C ALA A 150 15.24 -12.36 -19.00
N SER A 151 16.06 -11.31 -19.19
CA SER A 151 17.41 -11.41 -19.74
C SER A 151 18.48 -11.85 -18.74
N GLY A 152 18.14 -11.96 -17.43
CA GLY A 152 19.05 -12.37 -16.36
C GLY A 152 20.03 -11.29 -15.89
N LYS A 153 19.82 -10.03 -16.27
CA LYS A 153 20.64 -8.90 -15.83
C LYS A 153 20.36 -8.52 -14.36
N ILE A 154 19.12 -8.64 -13.92
CA ILE A 154 18.71 -8.58 -12.51
C ILE A 154 17.97 -9.85 -12.15
N ARG A 155 17.88 -10.17 -10.86
CA ARG A 155 17.27 -11.43 -10.42
C ARG A 155 15.79 -11.29 -10.11
N TYR A 156 15.43 -10.28 -9.37
CA TYR A 156 14.09 -10.10 -8.81
C TYR A 156 13.65 -8.65 -8.95
N THR A 157 12.40 -8.49 -9.34
CA THR A 157 11.68 -7.23 -9.27
C THR A 157 10.24 -7.49 -8.84
N VAL A 158 9.39 -6.47 -8.85
CA VAL A 158 7.97 -6.58 -8.51
C VAL A 158 7.09 -6.09 -9.63
N CYS A 159 5.86 -6.56 -9.61
CA CYS A 159 4.80 -6.06 -10.48
C CYS A 159 3.45 -6.10 -9.76
N SER A 160 2.48 -5.34 -10.26
CA SER A 160 1.08 -5.41 -9.83
C SER A 160 0.41 -6.70 -10.34
N ALA A 161 -0.75 -7.05 -9.78
CA ALA A 161 -1.54 -8.20 -10.23
C ALA A 161 -1.92 -8.13 -11.73
N THR A 162 -2.19 -6.92 -12.23
CA THR A 162 -2.51 -6.69 -13.64
C THR A 162 -1.29 -6.93 -14.53
N GLU A 163 -0.13 -6.41 -14.11
CA GLU A 163 1.13 -6.60 -14.81
C GLU A 163 1.59 -8.05 -14.78
N ALA A 164 1.40 -8.77 -13.68
CA ALA A 164 1.74 -10.20 -13.57
C ALA A 164 1.07 -11.02 -14.66
N LYS A 165 -0.23 -10.81 -14.89
CA LYS A 165 -0.98 -11.47 -15.98
C LYS A 165 -0.44 -11.09 -17.35
N ARG A 166 -0.06 -9.84 -17.54
CA ARG A 166 0.51 -9.34 -18.80
C ARG A 166 1.91 -9.91 -19.04
N PHE A 167 2.79 -9.87 -18.04
CA PHE A 167 4.16 -10.35 -18.15
C PHE A 167 4.24 -11.86 -18.36
N ALA A 168 3.38 -12.64 -17.72
CA ALA A 168 3.30 -14.09 -17.96
C ALA A 168 2.99 -14.45 -19.42
N ARG A 169 2.26 -13.58 -20.13
CA ARG A 169 1.97 -13.77 -21.58
C ARG A 169 3.09 -13.28 -22.48
N LEU A 170 3.68 -12.12 -22.15
CA LEU A 170 4.70 -11.47 -22.99
C LEU A 170 6.09 -12.07 -22.81
N TYR A 171 6.39 -12.57 -21.63
CA TYR A 171 7.70 -13.09 -21.26
C TYR A 171 7.56 -14.49 -20.63
N PRO A 172 7.45 -15.56 -21.44
CA PRO A 172 7.22 -16.92 -20.93
C PRO A 172 8.32 -17.46 -20.00
N ALA A 173 9.50 -16.83 -20.01
CA ALA A 173 10.59 -17.15 -19.09
C ALA A 173 10.36 -16.63 -17.66
N LEU A 174 9.39 -15.75 -17.46
CA LEU A 174 9.11 -15.14 -16.16
C LEU A 174 8.03 -15.90 -15.39
N ASP A 175 8.25 -16.00 -14.10
CA ASP A 175 7.23 -16.33 -13.11
C ASP A 175 6.85 -15.08 -12.29
N CYS A 176 5.55 -14.84 -12.19
CA CYS A 176 4.97 -13.73 -11.45
C CYS A 176 3.84 -14.22 -10.53
N LYS A 177 3.96 -15.43 -9.97
CA LYS A 177 2.89 -16.07 -9.19
C LYS A 177 3.03 -15.88 -7.69
N LEU A 178 4.25 -15.68 -7.19
CA LEU A 178 4.46 -15.53 -5.76
C LEU A 178 4.01 -14.13 -5.30
N PRO A 179 2.97 -14.03 -4.45
CA PRO A 179 2.60 -12.74 -3.87
C PRO A 179 3.69 -12.29 -2.89
N LEU A 180 4.15 -11.06 -3.08
CA LEU A 180 5.12 -10.41 -2.18
C LEU A 180 4.39 -9.66 -1.06
N THR A 181 3.21 -9.12 -1.36
CA THR A 181 2.35 -8.46 -0.38
C THR A 181 0.90 -8.87 -0.58
N ASP A 182 0.14 -8.87 0.49
CA ASP A 182 -1.31 -9.02 0.40
C ASP A 182 -1.97 -7.74 -0.12
N SER A 183 -3.26 -7.84 -0.41
CA SER A 183 -4.07 -6.67 -0.71
C SER A 183 -4.16 -5.78 0.52
N VAL A 184 -3.71 -4.54 0.39
CA VAL A 184 -3.85 -3.55 1.45
C VAL A 184 -5.29 -3.09 1.51
N ARG A 185 -5.89 -3.19 2.68
CA ARG A 185 -7.17 -2.54 2.95
C ARG A 185 -6.88 -1.13 3.43
N THR A 186 -7.52 -0.16 2.82
CA THR A 186 -7.59 1.18 3.36
C THR A 186 -8.73 1.23 4.37
N LEU A 187 -8.43 1.61 5.59
CA LEU A 187 -9.42 1.78 6.64
C LEU A 187 -9.74 3.26 6.81
N TRP A 188 -11.02 3.54 6.87
CA TRP A 188 -11.57 4.86 7.10
C TRP A 188 -12.19 4.87 8.49
N VAL A 189 -11.83 5.84 9.29
CA VAL A 189 -12.27 5.93 10.68
C VAL A 189 -12.94 7.27 10.92
N THR A 190 -14.13 7.23 11.49
CA THR A 190 -14.86 8.42 11.96
C THR A 190 -15.21 8.27 13.43
N ARG A 191 -15.57 9.38 14.06
CA ARG A 191 -16.21 9.33 15.36
C ARG A 191 -17.59 8.70 15.25
N ARG A 192 -17.94 7.85 16.20
CA ARG A 192 -19.27 7.23 16.26
C ARG A 192 -20.38 8.26 16.54
N ASN A 193 -20.05 9.36 17.20
CA ASN A 193 -20.98 10.45 17.47
C ASN A 193 -21.20 11.42 16.29
N ALA A 194 -20.77 11.07 15.08
CA ALA A 194 -21.01 11.80 13.83
C ALA A 194 -21.93 10.99 12.89
N PRO A 195 -23.22 10.79 13.24
CA PRO A 195 -24.11 9.86 12.54
C PRO A 195 -24.30 10.25 11.06
N ALA A 196 -24.48 11.53 10.76
CA ALA A 196 -24.68 11.99 9.38
C ALA A 196 -23.49 11.67 8.47
N LEU A 197 -22.26 11.81 8.98
CA LEU A 197 -21.07 11.43 8.25
C LEU A 197 -20.99 9.90 8.07
N CYS A 198 -21.29 9.14 9.14
CA CYS A 198 -21.32 7.68 9.09
C CYS A 198 -22.32 7.17 8.05
N ASP A 199 -23.51 7.76 7.99
CA ASP A 199 -24.56 7.38 7.05
C ASP A 199 -24.16 7.73 5.60
N SER A 200 -23.54 8.88 5.40
CA SER A 200 -23.01 9.30 4.09
C SER A 200 -21.91 8.37 3.58
N LEU A 201 -20.98 7.96 4.45
CA LEU A 201 -19.92 7.01 4.10
C LEU A 201 -20.47 5.61 3.83
N ALA A 202 -21.44 5.14 4.62
CA ALA A 202 -22.10 3.86 4.40
C ALA A 202 -22.87 3.85 3.06
N ALA A 203 -23.58 4.93 2.74
CA ALA A 203 -24.29 5.09 1.48
C ALA A 203 -23.36 5.15 0.26
N TRP A 204 -22.14 5.64 0.45
CA TRP A 204 -21.12 5.67 -0.60
C TRP A 204 -20.54 4.29 -0.92
N GLY A 205 -20.81 3.28 -0.10
CA GLY A 205 -20.38 1.90 -0.33
C GLY A 205 -19.01 1.56 0.25
N VAL A 206 -18.49 2.39 1.15
CA VAL A 206 -17.29 2.07 1.94
C VAL A 206 -17.71 1.13 3.06
N GLY A 207 -17.39 -0.15 2.93
CA GLY A 207 -17.62 -1.11 4.03
C GLY A 207 -18.58 -2.26 3.72
N GLN A 208 -18.80 -2.60 2.45
CA GLN A 208 -19.40 -3.87 2.05
C GLN A 208 -18.34 -4.90 1.64
#